data_e73d16c4e04dbf00e8f2b8a1c23f8246
#
_entry.id   e73d16c4e04dbf00e8f2b8a1c23f8246
#
_cell.length_a   1.000
_cell.length_b   1.000
_cell.length_c   1.000
_cell.angle_alpha   90.00
_cell.angle_beta   90.00
_cell.angle_gamma   90.00
#
_symmetry.space_group_name_H-M   'P 1'
#
loop_
_entity.id
_entity.type
_entity.pdbx_description
1 polymer ?
#
loop_
_entity_poly.entity_id
_entity_poly.type
_entity_poly.pdbx_seq_one_letter_code
_entity_poly.pdbx_strand_id
1 'polypeptide(L)'
;MSEIVISLEKVNKWFDDFHVLKDIDLSVIKGQKIVVCGPSGSGKSTMIRCINRLEAHQGGKIVVHDTELTNDLKNIDIIRKNVGMVFQQFNLFPHLSVLDNISLAPIWVKKMPKKQAEEVAMKNLERVQIADQAKKFPGQLSGGQQQRCALARALCMEPKIMLFDEPTSALDPEMIKEVLDSMVDLAK
;
A
#
# COMPACT_ATOMS: atom_id res chain seq x y z
N MET A 1 -4.79 19.91 18.48
CA MET A 1 -3.47 19.42 18.01
C MET A 1 -3.74 18.44 16.88
N SER A 2 -2.99 18.50 15.78
CA SER A 2 -3.17 17.58 14.65
C SER A 2 -2.68 16.18 15.07
N GLU A 3 -3.47 15.15 14.82
CA GLU A 3 -3.15 13.75 15.13
C GLU A 3 -2.00 13.28 14.21
N ILE A 4 -0.85 12.90 14.78
CA ILE A 4 0.27 12.30 14.03
C ILE A 4 -0.06 10.84 13.81
N VAL A 5 -0.05 10.39 12.56
CA VAL A 5 -0.37 9.01 12.17
C VAL A 5 0.86 8.19 11.79
N ILE A 6 1.97 8.84 11.42
CA ILE A 6 3.28 8.21 11.21
C ILE A 6 4.34 9.14 11.79
N SER A 7 5.26 8.59 12.57
CA SER A 7 6.48 9.26 13.03
C SER A 7 7.70 8.39 12.77
N LEU A 8 8.71 8.95 12.14
CA LEU A 8 10.06 8.41 11.98
C LEU A 8 11.01 9.34 12.76
N GLU A 9 11.83 8.79 13.64
CA GLU A 9 12.79 9.53 14.46
C GLU A 9 14.15 8.87 14.32
N LYS A 10 15.10 9.55 13.67
CA LYS A 10 16.48 9.10 13.42
C LYS A 10 16.54 7.68 12.84
N VAL A 11 15.66 7.40 11.87
CA VAL A 11 15.55 6.05 11.28
C VAL A 11 16.76 5.75 10.42
N ASN A 12 17.38 4.62 10.70
CA ASN A 12 18.54 4.11 10.00
C ASN A 12 18.28 2.71 9.46
N LYS A 13 18.68 2.45 8.21
CA LYS A 13 18.56 1.16 7.55
C LYS A 13 19.83 0.85 6.78
N TRP A 14 20.36 -0.35 7.01
CA TRP A 14 21.45 -0.94 6.26
C TRP A 14 21.00 -2.20 5.52
N PHE A 15 21.57 -2.41 4.36
CA PHE A 15 21.63 -3.71 3.68
C PHE A 15 23.10 -4.12 3.68
N ASP A 16 23.44 -5.12 4.45
CA ASP A 16 24.80 -5.48 4.78
C ASP A 16 25.60 -4.23 5.24
N ASP A 17 26.65 -3.85 4.55
CA ASP A 17 27.47 -2.67 4.85
C ASP A 17 26.94 -1.37 4.21
N PHE A 18 25.89 -1.45 3.38
CA PHE A 18 25.38 -0.29 2.67
C PHE A 18 24.32 0.44 3.48
N HIS A 19 24.64 1.66 3.93
CA HIS A 19 23.75 2.54 4.71
C HIS A 19 22.79 3.30 3.80
N VAL A 20 21.55 2.81 3.68
CA VAL A 20 20.53 3.32 2.76
C VAL A 20 19.71 4.46 3.36
N LEU A 21 19.22 4.30 4.58
CA LEU A 21 18.51 5.37 5.30
C LEU A 21 19.41 5.90 6.41
N LYS A 22 19.63 7.22 6.43
CA LYS A 22 20.58 7.89 7.34
C LYS A 22 19.83 8.94 8.15
N ASP A 23 19.57 8.65 9.42
CA ASP A 23 18.93 9.56 10.37
C ASP A 23 17.65 10.22 9.81
N ILE A 24 16.76 9.42 9.23
CA ILE A 24 15.53 9.94 8.63
C ILE A 24 14.54 10.35 9.71
N ASP A 25 14.15 11.62 9.68
CA ASP A 25 13.08 12.20 10.49
C ASP A 25 11.90 12.55 9.58
N LEU A 26 10.69 12.10 9.92
CA LEU A 26 9.45 12.40 9.20
C LEU A 26 8.26 12.31 10.15
N SER A 27 7.37 13.30 10.10
CA SER A 27 6.09 13.25 10.80
C SER A 27 4.96 13.48 9.79
N VAL A 28 3.96 12.60 9.83
CA VAL A 28 2.76 12.68 8.97
C VAL A 28 1.54 12.83 9.85
N ILE A 29 0.78 13.87 9.60
CA ILE A 29 -0.50 14.11 10.29
C ILE A 29 -1.67 13.50 9.49
N LYS A 30 -2.75 13.18 10.18
CA LYS A 30 -3.96 12.64 9.58
C LYS A 30 -4.50 13.52 8.45
N GLY A 31 -4.83 12.89 7.31
CA GLY A 31 -5.31 13.57 6.12
C GLY A 31 -4.22 14.23 5.27
N GLN A 32 -2.96 14.21 5.71
CA GLN A 32 -1.84 14.75 4.93
C GLN A 32 -1.49 13.84 3.75
N LYS A 33 -1.16 14.45 2.62
CA LYS A 33 -0.65 13.80 1.41
C LYS A 33 0.82 14.19 1.25
N ILE A 34 1.71 13.20 1.26
CA ILE A 34 3.16 13.42 1.13
C ILE A 34 3.66 12.74 -0.14
N VAL A 35 4.44 13.46 -0.91
CA VAL A 35 5.17 12.92 -2.06
C VAL A 35 6.65 12.92 -1.73
N VAL A 36 7.26 11.73 -1.83
CA VAL A 36 8.70 11.54 -1.62
C VAL A 36 9.40 11.49 -2.97
N CYS A 37 10.22 12.50 -3.25
CA CYS A 37 10.96 12.64 -4.50
C CYS A 37 12.46 12.42 -4.28
N GLY A 38 13.14 11.93 -5.30
CA GLY A 38 14.59 11.72 -5.29
C GLY A 38 15.02 10.75 -6.40
N PRO A 39 16.33 10.65 -6.68
CA PRO A 39 16.86 9.77 -7.72
C PRO A 39 16.58 8.29 -7.43
N SER A 40 16.71 7.44 -8.47
CA SER A 40 16.64 5.98 -8.27
C SER A 40 17.73 5.53 -7.30
N GLY A 41 17.40 4.58 -6.43
CA GLY A 41 18.33 4.08 -5.41
C GLY A 41 18.51 4.97 -4.17
N SER A 42 17.83 6.12 -4.06
CA SER A 42 17.95 7.01 -2.89
C SER A 42 17.26 6.52 -1.61
N GLY A 43 16.66 5.32 -1.61
CA GLY A 43 16.01 4.73 -0.42
C GLY A 43 14.52 5.02 -0.26
N LYS A 44 13.84 5.65 -1.24
CA LYS A 44 12.40 5.97 -1.16
C LYS A 44 11.55 4.74 -0.86
N SER A 45 11.66 3.70 -1.68
CA SER A 45 10.94 2.43 -1.50
C SER A 45 11.31 1.75 -0.18
N THR A 46 12.58 1.80 0.22
CA THR A 46 13.05 1.25 1.48
C THR A 46 12.39 1.95 2.68
N MET A 47 12.31 3.29 2.66
CA MET A 47 11.66 4.06 3.71
C MET A 47 10.17 3.69 3.82
N ILE A 48 9.44 3.65 2.70
CA ILE A 48 8.01 3.27 2.66
C ILE A 48 7.82 1.85 3.20
N ARG A 49 8.69 0.90 2.81
CA ARG A 49 8.64 -0.49 3.27
C ARG A 49 9.02 -0.66 4.74
N CYS A 50 9.77 0.27 5.33
CA CYS A 50 10.00 0.29 6.77
C CYS A 50 8.74 0.65 7.55
N ILE A 51 7.86 1.52 7.03
CA ILE A 51 6.63 1.96 7.71
C ILE A 51 5.63 0.82 7.94
N ASN A 52 5.55 -0.15 7.02
CA ASN A 52 4.68 -1.33 7.18
C ASN A 52 5.44 -2.61 7.58
N ARG A 53 6.72 -2.46 7.97
CA ARG A 53 7.59 -3.54 8.39
C ARG A 53 7.78 -4.65 7.34
N LEU A 54 7.73 -4.31 6.06
CA LEU A 54 8.24 -5.19 4.99
C LEU A 54 9.76 -5.20 4.99
N GLU A 55 10.37 -4.07 5.37
CA GLU A 55 11.79 -3.96 5.68
C GLU A 55 11.99 -3.61 7.15
N ALA A 56 12.94 -4.25 7.80
CA ALA A 56 13.32 -3.93 9.16
C ALA A 56 14.33 -2.78 9.17
N HIS A 57 14.04 -1.70 9.91
CA HIS A 57 15.05 -0.69 10.25
C HIS A 57 15.93 -1.20 11.39
N GLN A 58 17.18 -0.73 11.48
CA GLN A 58 18.14 -1.13 12.50
C GLN A 58 18.41 -0.05 13.55
N GLY A 59 18.18 1.23 13.23
CA GLY A 59 18.35 2.34 14.16
C GLY A 59 17.16 3.29 14.11
N GLY A 60 16.99 4.07 15.17
CA GLY A 60 15.87 5.00 15.30
C GLY A 60 14.57 4.36 15.71
N LYS A 61 13.49 5.11 15.55
CA LYS A 61 12.15 4.72 15.98
C LYS A 61 11.12 5.00 14.89
N ILE A 62 10.20 4.05 14.66
CA ILE A 62 9.04 4.25 13.78
C ILE A 62 7.79 3.97 14.60
N VAL A 63 6.84 4.91 14.59
CA VAL A 63 5.53 4.79 15.23
C VAL A 63 4.45 4.95 14.16
N VAL A 64 3.49 4.03 14.12
CA VAL A 64 2.34 4.07 13.23
C VAL A 64 1.07 3.90 14.07
N HIS A 65 0.18 4.91 14.07
CA HIS A 65 -1.03 4.93 14.91
C HIS A 65 -0.76 4.49 16.35
N ASP A 66 0.11 5.21 17.07
CA ASP A 66 0.48 4.95 18.47
C ASP A 66 1.15 3.59 18.73
N THR A 67 1.43 2.82 17.67
CA THR A 67 2.10 1.52 17.76
C THR A 67 3.54 1.65 17.25
N GLU A 68 4.51 1.42 18.13
CA GLU A 68 5.91 1.38 17.76
C GLU A 68 6.26 0.10 17.02
N LEU A 69 6.99 0.24 15.90
CA LEU A 69 7.56 -0.86 15.14
C LEU A 69 8.83 -1.36 15.83
N THR A 70 8.70 -2.41 16.61
CA THR A 70 9.83 -3.09 17.28
C THR A 70 10.23 -4.36 16.52
N ASN A 71 11.29 -5.03 16.99
CA ASN A 71 11.68 -6.35 16.51
C ASN A 71 10.71 -7.46 16.96
N ASP A 72 9.86 -7.19 17.96
CA ASP A 72 8.76 -8.08 18.35
C ASP A 72 7.62 -7.97 17.33
N LEU A 73 7.33 -9.06 16.63
CA LEU A 73 6.33 -9.12 15.57
C LEU A 73 4.87 -9.13 16.08
N LYS A 74 4.63 -9.11 17.40
CA LYS A 74 3.28 -9.22 17.98
C LYS A 74 2.31 -8.16 17.47
N ASN A 75 2.82 -6.95 17.18
CA ASN A 75 2.00 -5.81 16.76
C ASN A 75 1.95 -5.60 15.24
N ILE A 76 2.69 -6.41 14.46
CA ILE A 76 2.80 -6.22 13.01
C ILE A 76 1.46 -6.38 12.29
N ASP A 77 0.64 -7.32 12.75
CA ASP A 77 -0.68 -7.57 12.16
C ASP A 77 -1.64 -6.39 12.36
N ILE A 78 -1.54 -5.71 13.50
CA ILE A 78 -2.33 -4.51 13.80
C ILE A 78 -1.97 -3.39 12.82
N ILE A 79 -0.66 -3.18 12.62
CA ILE A 79 -0.16 -2.16 11.69
C ILE A 79 -0.58 -2.49 10.27
N ARG A 80 -0.33 -3.73 9.80
CA ARG A 80 -0.65 -4.15 8.42
C ARG A 80 -2.14 -4.16 8.11
N LYS A 81 -3.02 -4.29 9.11
CA LYS A 81 -4.47 -4.13 8.93
C LYS A 81 -4.87 -2.69 8.66
N ASN A 82 -4.13 -1.72 9.21
CA ASN A 82 -4.41 -0.30 9.12
C ASN A 82 -3.64 0.42 8.02
N VAL A 83 -2.61 -0.22 7.43
CA VAL A 83 -1.73 0.34 6.40
C VAL A 83 -1.91 -0.44 5.11
N GLY A 84 -2.58 0.16 4.13
CA GLY A 84 -2.63 -0.36 2.77
C GLY A 84 -1.36 -0.01 1.99
N MET A 85 -0.94 -0.91 1.11
CA MET A 85 0.22 -0.66 0.25
C MET A 85 -0.07 -1.07 -1.19
N VAL A 86 0.32 -0.18 -2.10
CA VAL A 86 0.31 -0.41 -3.55
C VAL A 86 1.76 -0.40 -4.03
N PHE A 87 2.16 -1.49 -4.69
CA PHE A 87 3.52 -1.72 -5.14
C PHE A 87 3.73 -1.27 -6.59
N GLN A 88 4.97 -1.03 -6.96
CA GLN A 88 5.41 -0.79 -8.33
C GLN A 88 5.03 -1.96 -9.25
N GLN A 89 5.31 -3.19 -8.82
CA GLN A 89 4.78 -4.41 -9.45
C GLN A 89 3.46 -4.73 -8.79
N PHE A 90 2.42 -4.95 -9.56
CA PHE A 90 1.03 -5.08 -9.08
C PHE A 90 0.85 -6.18 -8.02
N ASN A 91 1.70 -7.21 -8.02
CA ASN A 91 1.72 -8.34 -7.08
C ASN A 91 0.36 -9.01 -6.93
N LEU A 92 -0.36 -9.13 -8.05
CA LEU A 92 -1.61 -9.88 -8.11
C LEU A 92 -1.32 -11.38 -8.15
N PHE A 93 -2.19 -12.17 -7.54
CA PHE A 93 -2.13 -13.62 -7.61
C PHE A 93 -2.61 -14.08 -8.99
N PRO A 94 -1.74 -14.64 -9.85
CA PRO A 94 -2.09 -14.90 -11.25
C PRO A 94 -3.12 -16.02 -11.43
N HIS A 95 -3.26 -16.90 -10.44
CA HIS A 95 -4.18 -18.02 -10.41
C HIS A 95 -5.56 -17.69 -9.81
N LEU A 96 -5.74 -16.47 -9.33
CA LEU A 96 -7.01 -15.97 -8.78
C LEU A 96 -7.64 -14.98 -9.76
N SER A 97 -8.98 -14.96 -9.82
CA SER A 97 -9.71 -13.90 -10.53
C SER A 97 -9.44 -12.52 -9.91
N VAL A 98 -9.77 -11.46 -10.63
CA VAL A 98 -9.71 -10.08 -10.09
C VAL A 98 -10.53 -9.96 -8.80
N LEU A 99 -11.75 -10.48 -8.80
CA LEU A 99 -12.63 -10.46 -7.62
C LEU A 99 -12.02 -11.22 -6.44
N ASP A 100 -11.47 -12.42 -6.70
CA ASP A 100 -10.82 -13.22 -5.65
C ASP A 100 -9.55 -12.56 -5.11
N ASN A 101 -8.75 -11.92 -5.97
CA ASN A 101 -7.58 -11.15 -5.54
C ASN A 101 -7.92 -10.05 -4.53
N ILE A 102 -9.09 -9.41 -4.70
CA ILE A 102 -9.52 -8.30 -3.85
C ILE A 102 -10.21 -8.79 -2.59
N SER A 103 -11.07 -9.81 -2.70
CA SER A 103 -11.85 -10.34 -1.57
C SER A 103 -11.05 -11.23 -0.61
N LEU A 104 -9.87 -11.72 -1.02
CA LEU A 104 -9.05 -12.64 -0.24
C LEU A 104 -8.69 -12.09 1.15
N ALA A 105 -8.18 -10.87 1.22
CA ALA A 105 -7.76 -10.26 2.49
C ALA A 105 -8.92 -10.01 3.46
N PRO A 106 -10.07 -9.46 3.06
CA PRO A 106 -11.27 -9.39 3.90
C PRO A 106 -11.70 -10.75 4.46
N ILE A 107 -11.68 -11.80 3.64
CA ILE A 107 -12.07 -13.15 4.10
C ILE A 107 -11.08 -13.68 5.14
N TRP A 108 -9.78 -13.62 4.85
CA TRP A 108 -8.77 -14.27 5.69
C TRP A 108 -8.39 -13.46 6.92
N VAL A 109 -8.28 -12.13 6.78
CA VAL A 109 -7.77 -11.25 7.84
C VAL A 109 -8.90 -10.69 8.69
N LYS A 110 -10.00 -10.19 8.06
CA LYS A 110 -11.17 -9.67 8.78
C LYS A 110 -12.18 -10.77 9.15
N LYS A 111 -11.99 -12.01 8.67
CA LYS A 111 -12.92 -13.15 8.86
C LYS A 111 -14.32 -12.85 8.32
N MET A 112 -14.39 -12.04 7.28
CA MET A 112 -15.64 -11.66 6.65
C MET A 112 -16.24 -12.84 5.88
N PRO A 113 -17.57 -13.06 5.92
CA PRO A 113 -18.23 -14.04 5.08
C PRO A 113 -17.95 -13.78 3.59
N LYS A 114 -17.71 -14.85 2.81
CA LYS A 114 -17.30 -14.74 1.39
C LYS A 114 -18.20 -13.80 0.59
N LYS A 115 -19.52 -13.97 0.68
CA LYS A 115 -20.50 -13.13 -0.04
C LYS A 115 -20.35 -11.65 0.28
N GLN A 116 -20.18 -11.32 1.55
CA GLN A 116 -19.99 -9.93 1.98
C GLN A 116 -18.64 -9.37 1.48
N ALA A 117 -17.57 -10.17 1.51
CA ALA A 117 -16.26 -9.79 1.00
C ALA A 117 -16.29 -9.52 -0.51
N GLU A 118 -17.03 -10.34 -1.28
CA GLU A 118 -17.23 -10.14 -2.71
C GLU A 118 -18.03 -8.86 -3.00
N GLU A 119 -19.07 -8.55 -2.21
CA GLU A 119 -19.84 -7.31 -2.33
C GLU A 119 -18.96 -6.07 -2.07
N VAL A 120 -18.11 -6.11 -1.02
CA VAL A 120 -17.15 -5.04 -0.72
C VAL A 120 -16.10 -4.93 -1.84
N ALA A 121 -15.62 -6.05 -2.36
CA ALA A 121 -14.67 -6.09 -3.47
C ALA A 121 -15.27 -5.47 -4.74
N MET A 122 -16.51 -5.79 -5.09
CA MET A 122 -17.19 -5.21 -6.25
C MET A 122 -17.37 -3.69 -6.12
N LYS A 123 -17.76 -3.18 -4.95
CA LYS A 123 -17.83 -1.73 -4.70
C LYS A 123 -16.48 -1.03 -4.92
N ASN A 124 -15.37 -1.64 -4.50
CA ASN A 124 -14.05 -1.08 -4.74
C ASN A 124 -13.62 -1.18 -6.21
N LEU A 125 -14.02 -2.23 -6.93
CA LEU A 125 -13.82 -2.32 -8.39
C LEU A 125 -14.61 -1.25 -9.14
N GLU A 126 -15.82 -0.93 -8.73
CA GLU A 126 -16.62 0.19 -9.28
C GLU A 126 -15.92 1.53 -9.06
N ARG A 127 -15.41 1.78 -7.83
CA ARG A 127 -14.65 3.02 -7.51
C ARG A 127 -13.42 3.21 -8.39
N VAL A 128 -12.74 2.14 -8.75
CA VAL A 128 -11.57 2.20 -9.64
C VAL A 128 -11.92 1.92 -11.11
N GLN A 129 -13.21 1.87 -11.46
CA GLN A 129 -13.76 1.78 -12.83
C GLN A 129 -13.28 0.54 -13.62
N ILE A 130 -13.20 -0.62 -12.97
CA ILE A 130 -12.88 -1.91 -13.61
C ILE A 130 -13.80 -3.05 -13.13
N ALA A 131 -15.02 -2.77 -12.73
CA ALA A 131 -15.97 -3.77 -12.24
C ALA A 131 -16.32 -4.84 -13.28
N ASP A 132 -16.31 -4.48 -14.56
CA ASP A 132 -16.50 -5.38 -15.72
C ASP A 132 -15.38 -6.43 -15.85
N GLN A 133 -14.22 -6.20 -15.22
CA GLN A 133 -13.08 -7.10 -15.23
C GLN A 133 -13.09 -8.13 -14.09
N ALA A 134 -14.09 -8.11 -13.19
CA ALA A 134 -14.13 -8.90 -11.95
C ALA A 134 -13.86 -10.41 -12.12
N LYS A 135 -14.33 -10.99 -13.22
CA LYS A 135 -14.20 -12.43 -13.53
C LYS A 135 -12.92 -12.80 -14.29
N LYS A 136 -12.15 -11.82 -14.77
CA LYS A 136 -10.90 -12.05 -15.48
C LYS A 136 -9.75 -12.38 -14.53
N PHE A 137 -8.68 -12.92 -15.10
CA PHE A 137 -7.43 -13.19 -14.41
C PHE A 137 -6.41 -12.07 -14.71
N PRO A 138 -5.41 -11.82 -13.83
CA PRO A 138 -4.43 -10.75 -14.01
C PRO A 138 -3.77 -10.71 -15.40
N GLY A 139 -3.42 -11.86 -15.96
CA GLY A 139 -2.81 -11.94 -17.30
C GLY A 139 -3.70 -11.51 -18.48
N GLN A 140 -5.00 -11.27 -18.22
CA GLN A 140 -5.96 -10.78 -19.21
C GLN A 140 -6.20 -9.26 -19.11
N LEU A 141 -5.50 -8.58 -18.19
CA LEU A 141 -5.65 -7.18 -17.90
C LEU A 141 -4.49 -6.36 -18.48
N SER A 142 -4.76 -5.12 -18.90
CA SER A 142 -3.70 -4.15 -19.17
C SER A 142 -2.95 -3.77 -17.87
N GLY A 143 -1.76 -3.19 -17.99
CA GLY A 143 -0.98 -2.72 -16.83
C GLY A 143 -1.78 -1.76 -15.95
N GLY A 144 -2.47 -0.78 -16.56
CA GLY A 144 -3.33 0.16 -15.82
C GLY A 144 -4.51 -0.53 -15.11
N GLN A 145 -5.12 -1.55 -15.73
CA GLN A 145 -6.18 -2.35 -15.09
C GLN A 145 -5.62 -3.18 -13.92
N GLN A 146 -4.43 -3.76 -14.07
CA GLN A 146 -3.76 -4.49 -12.98
C GLN A 146 -3.44 -3.55 -11.80
N GLN A 147 -2.98 -2.34 -12.07
CA GLN A 147 -2.69 -1.36 -11.03
C GLN A 147 -3.96 -0.91 -10.32
N ARG A 148 -5.05 -0.66 -11.04
CA ARG A 148 -6.36 -0.35 -10.44
C ARG A 148 -6.90 -1.53 -9.62
N CYS A 149 -6.68 -2.77 -10.05
CA CYS A 149 -6.98 -3.95 -9.26
C CYS A 149 -6.17 -3.99 -7.95
N ALA A 150 -4.86 -3.71 -8.00
CA ALA A 150 -4.00 -3.64 -6.81
C ALA A 150 -4.45 -2.52 -5.85
N LEU A 151 -4.89 -1.39 -6.39
CA LEU A 151 -5.47 -0.29 -5.62
C LEU A 151 -6.78 -0.71 -4.94
N ALA A 152 -7.72 -1.33 -5.67
CA ALA A 152 -8.97 -1.85 -5.11
C ALA A 152 -8.72 -2.89 -4.01
N ARG A 153 -7.72 -3.76 -4.19
CA ARG A 153 -7.30 -4.75 -3.17
C ARG A 153 -6.84 -4.08 -1.88
N ALA A 154 -6.03 -3.04 -1.97
CA ALA A 154 -5.57 -2.30 -0.79
C ALA A 154 -6.73 -1.62 -0.07
N LEU A 155 -7.67 -1.01 -0.80
CA LEU A 155 -8.84 -0.30 -0.27
C LEU A 155 -9.85 -1.22 0.40
N CYS A 156 -9.95 -2.48 -0.03
CA CYS A 156 -10.89 -3.45 0.51
C CYS A 156 -10.66 -3.75 2.00
N MET A 157 -9.45 -3.46 2.48
CA MET A 157 -9.11 -3.52 3.90
C MET A 157 -9.51 -2.27 4.69
N GLU A 158 -10.00 -1.20 4.03
CA GLU A 158 -10.35 0.10 4.64
C GLU A 158 -9.20 0.66 5.48
N PRO A 159 -8.00 0.77 4.91
CA PRO A 159 -6.82 1.18 5.64
C PRO A 159 -6.94 2.66 6.06
N LYS A 160 -6.36 3.00 7.20
CA LYS A 160 -6.27 4.40 7.66
C LYS A 160 -5.12 5.16 7.00
N ILE A 161 -4.12 4.44 6.49
CA ILE A 161 -2.94 4.96 5.79
C ILE A 161 -2.78 4.21 4.49
N MET A 162 -2.51 4.93 3.40
CA MET A 162 -2.14 4.34 2.11
C MET A 162 -0.70 4.68 1.76
N LEU A 163 0.09 3.67 1.47
CA LEU A 163 1.46 3.78 0.99
C LEU A 163 1.51 3.41 -0.50
N PHE A 164 2.21 4.22 -1.28
CA PHE A 164 2.39 4.01 -2.71
C PHE A 164 3.87 3.96 -3.04
N ASP A 165 4.34 2.82 -3.54
CA ASP A 165 5.73 2.61 -3.95
C ASP A 165 5.81 2.64 -5.47
N GLU A 166 6.11 3.80 -6.03
CA GLU A 166 6.22 4.06 -7.48
C GLU A 166 5.04 3.49 -8.30
N PRO A 167 3.77 3.81 -7.98
CA PRO A 167 2.58 3.12 -8.49
C PRO A 167 2.35 3.30 -10.00
N THR A 168 3.09 4.18 -10.66
CA THR A 168 2.95 4.47 -12.10
C THR A 168 4.17 4.12 -12.93
N SER A 169 5.29 3.71 -12.31
CA SER A 169 6.56 3.48 -13.01
C SER A 169 6.56 2.27 -13.97
N ALA A 170 5.64 1.33 -13.77
CA ALA A 170 5.45 0.16 -14.65
C ALA A 170 4.32 0.35 -15.68
N LEU A 171 3.83 1.59 -15.88
CA LEU A 171 2.70 1.89 -16.74
C LEU A 171 3.13 2.72 -17.95
N ASP A 172 2.44 2.48 -19.08
CA ASP A 172 2.54 3.34 -20.24
C ASP A 172 1.98 4.75 -19.94
N PRO A 173 2.52 5.82 -20.57
CA PRO A 173 2.12 7.20 -20.30
C PRO A 173 0.62 7.46 -20.36
N GLU A 174 -0.08 6.79 -21.27
CA GLU A 174 -1.54 6.94 -21.44
C GLU A 174 -2.33 6.40 -20.23
N MET A 175 -1.81 5.36 -19.56
CA MET A 175 -2.45 4.72 -18.39
C MET A 175 -2.15 5.44 -17.07
N ILE A 176 -1.08 6.23 -17.01
CA ILE A 176 -0.65 6.94 -15.80
C ILE A 176 -1.76 7.86 -15.30
N LYS A 177 -2.38 8.63 -16.22
CA LYS A 177 -3.44 9.57 -15.86
C LYS A 177 -4.62 8.91 -15.19
N GLU A 178 -5.12 7.80 -15.74
CA GLU A 178 -6.27 7.07 -15.17
C GLU A 178 -6.02 6.55 -13.75
N VAL A 179 -4.78 6.08 -13.50
CA VAL A 179 -4.38 5.60 -12.16
C VAL A 179 -4.25 6.77 -11.19
N LEU A 180 -3.63 7.88 -11.61
CA LEU A 180 -3.51 9.09 -10.78
C LEU A 180 -4.87 9.69 -10.47
N ASP A 181 -5.79 9.78 -11.43
CA ASP A 181 -7.16 10.26 -11.21
C ASP A 181 -7.88 9.39 -10.17
N SER A 182 -7.75 8.06 -10.28
CA SER A 182 -8.27 7.13 -9.26
C SER A 182 -7.67 7.37 -7.87
N MET A 183 -6.35 7.61 -7.78
CA MET A 183 -5.68 7.91 -6.50
C MET A 183 -6.14 9.25 -5.91
N VAL A 184 -6.33 10.28 -6.74
CA VAL A 184 -6.81 11.60 -6.30
C VAL A 184 -8.25 11.51 -5.79
N ASP A 185 -9.12 10.78 -6.47
CA ASP A 185 -10.52 10.60 -6.05
C ASP A 185 -10.64 9.83 -4.73
N LEU A 186 -9.74 8.90 -4.50
CA LEU A 186 -9.68 8.14 -3.23
C LEU A 186 -9.12 8.96 -2.06
N ALA A 187 -8.41 10.04 -2.36
CA ALA A 187 -7.79 10.90 -1.36
C ALA A 187 -8.66 12.11 -0.97
N LYS A 188 -9.89 12.21 -1.50
CA LYS A 188 -10.93 13.19 -1.12
C LYS A 188 -11.74 12.68 0.06
#